data_d5d41827f841948b9065168b54e6f25b
#
_entry.id   d5d41827f841948b9065168b54e6f25b
#
_cell.length_a   1.000
_cell.length_b   1.000
_cell.length_c   1.000
_cell.angle_alpha   90.00
_cell.angle_beta   90.00
_cell.angle_gamma   90.00
#
_symmetry.space_group_name_H-M   'P 1'
#
loop_
_entity.id
_entity.type
_entity.pdbx_description
1 polymer ?
#
loop_
_entity_poly.entity_id
_entity_poly.type
_entity_poly.pdbx_seq_one_letter_code
_entity_poly.pdbx_strand_id
1 'polypeptide(L)' 'MDAVALDTTITANLADVRAKLEKGLRIAKGAEACAVSGRTRKGIEVALGLEEIVYELNTLLNAAGMISRLGKS' A
#
# COMPACT_ATOMS: atom_id res chain seq x y z
N MET A 1 -0.22 -26.28 8.87
CA MET A 1 -1.15 -25.15 8.88
C MET A 1 -2.23 -25.37 7.83
N ASP A 2 -3.47 -25.04 8.16
CA ASP A 2 -4.61 -25.25 7.26
C ASP A 2 -4.51 -24.34 6.03
N ALA A 3 -4.62 -24.92 4.83
CA ALA A 3 -4.56 -24.16 3.58
C ALA A 3 -5.67 -23.12 3.46
N VAL A 4 -6.87 -23.43 3.96
CA VAL A 4 -7.99 -22.48 3.95
C VAL A 4 -7.69 -21.28 4.83
N ALA A 5 -7.10 -21.49 6.00
CA ALA A 5 -6.72 -20.40 6.90
C ALA A 5 -5.65 -19.51 6.27
N LEU A 6 -4.66 -20.11 5.58
CA LEU A 6 -3.63 -19.36 4.87
C LEU A 6 -4.23 -18.52 3.75
N ASP A 7 -5.13 -19.10 2.96
CA ASP A 7 -5.78 -18.39 1.86
C ASP A 7 -6.60 -17.20 2.37
N THR A 8 -7.32 -17.40 3.47
CA THR A 8 -8.11 -16.32 4.09
C THR A 8 -7.20 -15.18 4.57
N THR A 9 -6.08 -15.53 5.21
CA THR A 9 -5.13 -14.54 5.72
C THR A 9 -4.49 -13.77 4.57
N ILE A 10 -4.09 -14.45 3.52
CA ILE A 10 -3.48 -13.80 2.35
C ILE A 10 -4.51 -12.89 1.67
N THR A 11 -5.75 -13.37 1.52
CA THR A 11 -6.81 -12.56 0.90
C THR A 11 -7.06 -11.28 1.68
N ALA A 12 -7.12 -11.35 3.01
CA ALA A 12 -7.29 -10.17 3.85
C ALA A 12 -6.10 -9.21 3.71
N ASN A 13 -4.87 -9.76 3.67
CA ASN A 13 -3.67 -8.96 3.48
C ASN A 13 -3.70 -8.21 2.14
N LEU A 14 -4.08 -8.90 1.06
CA LEU A 14 -4.15 -8.28 -0.26
C LEU A 14 -5.26 -7.24 -0.36
N ALA A 15 -6.36 -7.41 0.38
CA ALA A 15 -7.39 -6.38 0.47
C ALA A 15 -6.85 -5.11 1.13
N ASP A 16 -6.01 -5.25 2.16
CA ASP A 16 -5.35 -4.11 2.79
C ASP A 16 -4.37 -3.43 1.82
N VAL A 17 -3.62 -4.22 1.05
CA VAL A 17 -2.73 -3.68 0.01
C VAL A 17 -3.53 -2.83 -0.97
N ARG A 18 -4.65 -3.35 -1.45
CA ARG A 18 -5.50 -2.60 -2.39
C ARG A 18 -6.01 -1.30 -1.78
N ALA A 19 -6.49 -1.35 -0.55
CA ALA A 19 -7.01 -0.17 0.13
C ALA A 19 -5.94 0.91 0.28
N LYS A 20 -4.72 0.52 0.61
CA LYS A 20 -3.61 1.47 0.75
C LYS A 20 -3.19 2.05 -0.59
N LEU A 21 -3.23 1.25 -1.65
CA LEU A 21 -2.94 1.75 -2.99
C LEU A 21 -4.00 2.76 -3.45
N GLU A 22 -5.28 2.52 -3.13
CA GLU A 22 -6.33 3.48 -3.42
C GLU A 22 -6.11 4.80 -2.69
N LYS A 23 -5.74 4.73 -1.42
CA LYS A 23 -5.41 5.92 -0.64
C LYS A 23 -4.20 6.64 -1.23
N GLY A 24 -3.17 5.88 -1.61
CA GLY A 24 -1.98 6.43 -2.26
C GLY A 24 -2.32 7.14 -3.56
N LEU A 25 -3.21 6.54 -4.36
CA LEU A 25 -3.63 7.17 -5.61
C LEU A 25 -4.31 8.52 -5.36
N ARG A 26 -5.18 8.61 -4.35
CA ARG A 26 -5.83 9.87 -4.00
C ARG A 26 -4.80 10.94 -3.60
N ILE A 27 -3.80 10.55 -2.81
CA ILE A 27 -2.73 11.46 -2.39
C ILE A 27 -1.93 11.92 -3.61
N ALA A 28 -1.57 10.99 -4.49
CA ALA A 28 -0.80 11.30 -5.69
C ALA A 28 -1.56 12.27 -6.61
N LYS A 29 -2.86 12.05 -6.79
CA LYS A 29 -3.70 12.95 -7.60
C LYS A 29 -3.76 14.35 -6.99
N GLY A 30 -3.88 14.44 -5.66
CA GLY A 30 -3.89 15.72 -4.96
C GLY A 30 -2.57 16.46 -5.11
N ALA A 31 -1.46 15.74 -4.99
CA ALA A 31 -0.11 16.32 -5.16
C ALA A 31 0.06 16.86 -6.59
N GLU A 32 -0.32 16.07 -7.60
CA GLU A 32 -0.24 16.49 -8.99
C GLU A 32 -1.11 17.73 -9.24
N ALA A 33 -2.33 17.73 -8.72
CA ALA A 33 -3.23 18.88 -8.87
C ALA A 33 -2.63 20.16 -8.29
N CYS A 34 -1.97 20.06 -7.14
CA CYS A 34 -1.26 21.20 -6.55
C CYS A 34 -0.15 21.71 -7.48
N ALA A 35 0.64 20.80 -8.02
CA ALA A 35 1.74 21.17 -8.91
C ALA A 35 1.22 21.80 -10.20
N VAL A 36 0.17 21.23 -10.80
CA VAL A 36 -0.43 21.75 -12.03
C VAL A 36 -0.98 23.17 -11.82
N SER A 37 -1.51 23.46 -10.64
CA SER A 37 -2.03 24.78 -10.32
C SER A 37 -0.95 25.80 -9.92
N GLY A 38 0.32 25.43 -10.03
CA GLY A 38 1.44 26.32 -9.72
C GLY A 38 1.92 26.25 -8.29
N ARG A 39 1.33 25.39 -7.45
CA ARG A 39 1.73 25.21 -6.05
C ARG A 39 2.62 24.00 -5.90
N THR A 40 3.77 24.02 -6.58
CA THR A 40 4.67 22.87 -6.64
C THR A 40 5.18 22.44 -5.26
N ARG A 41 5.53 23.41 -4.41
CA ARG A 41 6.00 23.09 -3.07
C ARG A 41 4.94 22.37 -2.25
N LYS A 42 3.69 22.84 -2.34
CA LYS A 42 2.58 22.20 -1.66
C LYS A 42 2.35 20.78 -2.21
N GLY A 43 2.52 20.62 -3.53
CA GLY A 43 2.43 19.29 -4.15
C GLY A 43 3.45 18.33 -3.56
N ILE A 44 4.69 18.77 -3.36
CA ILE A 44 5.73 17.94 -2.74
C ILE A 44 5.34 17.57 -1.30
N GLU A 45 4.86 18.55 -0.52
CA GLU A 45 4.42 18.27 0.84
C GLU A 45 3.34 17.20 0.89
N VAL A 46 2.36 17.29 -0.01
CA VAL A 46 1.28 16.30 -0.10
C VAL A 46 1.85 14.95 -0.50
N ALA A 47 2.75 14.92 -1.49
CA ALA A 47 3.35 13.68 -1.98
C ALA A 47 4.17 12.96 -0.89
N LEU A 48 4.77 13.68 0.04
CA LEU A 48 5.52 13.07 1.14
C LEU A 48 4.65 12.19 2.03
N GLY A 49 3.33 12.42 2.03
CA GLY A 49 2.39 11.51 2.71
C GLY A 49 2.40 10.10 2.16
N LEU A 50 2.93 9.90 0.94
CA LEU A 50 3.06 8.57 0.36
C LEU A 50 4.15 7.73 1.03
N GLU A 51 5.12 8.35 1.71
CA GLU A 51 6.20 7.60 2.37
C GLU A 51 5.66 6.59 3.37
N GLU A 52 4.68 7.00 4.18
CA GLU A 52 4.06 6.10 5.16
C GLU A 52 3.32 4.96 4.46
N ILE A 53 2.63 5.26 3.37
CA ILE A 53 1.90 4.25 2.61
C ILE A 53 2.87 3.25 1.99
N VAL A 54 3.99 3.70 1.44
CA VAL A 54 5.01 2.82 0.88
C VAL A 54 5.57 1.90 1.97
N TYR A 55 5.84 2.44 3.15
CA TYR A 55 6.32 1.64 4.28
C TYR A 55 5.30 0.56 4.64
N GLU A 56 4.02 0.94 4.77
CA GLU A 56 2.96 0.00 5.12
C GLU A 56 2.79 -1.08 4.04
N LEU A 57 2.88 -0.70 2.76
CA LEU A 57 2.81 -1.65 1.65
C LEU A 57 3.94 -2.67 1.71
N ASN A 58 5.16 -2.21 1.97
CA ASN A 58 6.31 -3.11 2.11
C ASN A 58 6.09 -4.11 3.24
N THR A 59 5.56 -3.64 4.37
CA THR A 59 5.27 -4.50 5.51
C THR A 59 4.24 -5.57 5.15
N LEU A 60 3.15 -5.17 4.48
CA LEU A 60 2.09 -6.10 4.06
C LEU A 60 2.61 -7.12 3.06
N LEU A 61 3.39 -6.68 2.08
CA LEU A 61 3.93 -7.57 1.06
C LEU A 61 4.94 -8.56 1.65
N ASN A 62 5.77 -8.12 2.58
CA ASN A 62 6.71 -9.00 3.26
C ASN A 62 5.95 -10.06 4.07
N ALA A 63 4.87 -9.65 4.76
CA ALA A 63 4.05 -10.58 5.52
C ALA A 63 3.39 -11.62 4.59
N ALA A 64 2.83 -11.18 3.46
CA ALA A 64 2.23 -12.08 2.48
C ALA A 64 3.25 -13.08 1.94
N GLY A 65 4.46 -12.61 1.65
CA GLY A 65 5.55 -13.49 1.18
C GLY A 65 5.94 -14.54 2.20
N MET A 66 6.00 -14.15 3.48
CA MET A 66 6.29 -15.10 4.56
C MET A 66 5.19 -16.15 4.69
N ILE A 67 3.93 -15.72 4.67
CA ILE A 67 2.79 -16.63 4.77
C ILE A 67 2.79 -17.61 3.61
N SER A 68 3.06 -17.13 2.41
CA SER A 68 3.15 -17.99 1.21
C SER A 68 4.23 -19.05 1.36
N ARG A 69 5.40 -18.67 1.89
CA ARG A 69 6.50 -19.63 2.12
C ARG A 69 6.14 -20.68 3.15
N LEU A 70 5.41 -20.30 4.20
CA LEU A 70 4.94 -21.25 5.20
C LEU A 70 4.00 -22.28 4.57
N GLY A 71 3.16 -21.85 3.64
CA GLY A 71 2.23 -22.74 2.97
C GLY A 71 2.91 -23.74 2.02
N LYS A 72 4.14 -23.48 1.62
CA LYS A 72 4.90 -24.35 0.71
C LYS A 72 5.72 -25.41 1.43
N SER A 73 5.91 -25.29 2.72
CA SER A 73 6.66 -26.28 3.50
C SER A 73 5.78 -27.47 3.91
#